data_4846eb94c606fb0c25af7b45f55c01b4
#
_entry.id   4846eb94c606fb0c25af7b45f55c01b4
#
_cell.length_a   1.000
_cell.length_b   1.000
_cell.length_c   1.000
_cell.angle_alpha   90.00
_cell.angle_beta   90.00
_cell.angle_gamma   90.00
#
_symmetry.space_group_name_H-M   'P 1'
#
loop_
_entity.id
_entity.type
_entity.pdbx_description
1 polymer ?
#
loop_
_entity_poly.entity_id
_entity_poly.type
_entity_poly.pdbx_seq_one_letter_code
_entity_poly.pdbx_strand_id
1 'polypeptide(L)'
;MENSEPTRGAPRAIVAMSPSLDPTIGIVVCIPCFRRPEHLRQTLQSLTDQHTDRRFAVVMVENDASACGSVPVASAFLRSGKLPGLCVVEPRQGNCQAINAAFETAQAIFIDATHFLMIDDDEIASAEWLERMVGAAEVTGADVVGGPVLQRFGDEAKRGLQRHPAFRPTYEASGPVPIIYGCGNCLIKRPVFEKLGSPAFDLRFNFLGGGDVDFFSRSRRIGMKFYWIEEAVIFEAVPDSRTRPSWIALRGLRIGAINYHVQRKVALTPWLRARLAVKVLALLPLSLCRAMYLFLTEWKPLIALHPMIVAAGGLLAAIGIEPQPYKASKITS
;
A
#
# COMPACT_ATOMS: atom_id res chain seq x y z
N MET A 1 3.59 -14.63 33.17
CA MET A 1 3.73 -13.99 31.83
C MET A 1 2.65 -14.60 30.97
N GLU A 2 1.48 -13.94 30.95
CA GLU A 2 0.31 -14.43 30.24
C GLU A 2 0.53 -14.28 28.73
N ASN A 3 0.57 -15.42 28.04
CA ASN A 3 0.39 -15.49 26.61
C ASN A 3 -1.07 -15.13 26.31
N SER A 4 -1.37 -13.85 26.09
CA SER A 4 -2.63 -13.48 25.47
C SER A 4 -2.55 -13.88 23.99
N GLU A 5 -3.30 -14.94 23.63
CA GLU A 5 -3.61 -15.26 22.25
C GLU A 5 -4.13 -14.00 21.56
N PRO A 6 -3.71 -13.72 20.30
CA PRO A 6 -4.28 -12.63 19.53
C PRO A 6 -5.77 -12.96 19.31
N THR A 7 -6.64 -12.28 20.02
CA THR A 7 -8.09 -12.36 19.83
C THR A 7 -8.38 -12.09 18.35
N ARG A 8 -8.94 -13.08 17.65
CA ARG A 8 -9.59 -12.88 16.35
C ARG A 8 -10.53 -11.69 16.53
N GLY A 9 -10.31 -10.62 15.79
CA GLY A 9 -11.09 -9.40 15.93
C GLY A 9 -12.58 -9.69 15.83
N ALA A 10 -13.38 -8.98 16.63
CA ALA A 10 -14.83 -9.09 16.55
C ALA A 10 -15.28 -8.95 15.08
N PRO A 11 -16.32 -9.70 14.64
CA PRO A 11 -16.77 -9.63 13.25
C PRO A 11 -17.15 -8.19 12.90
N ARG A 12 -16.60 -7.68 11.81
CA ARG A 12 -16.86 -6.32 11.34
C ARG A 12 -18.30 -6.24 10.81
N ALA A 13 -18.97 -5.13 11.10
CA ALA A 13 -20.32 -4.92 10.60
C ALA A 13 -20.30 -4.77 9.08
N ILE A 14 -21.00 -5.64 8.36
CA ILE A 14 -21.30 -5.46 6.93
C ILE A 14 -22.39 -4.41 6.85
N VAL A 15 -22.10 -3.26 6.25
CA VAL A 15 -23.01 -2.11 6.13
C VAL A 15 -23.69 -2.02 4.77
N ALA A 16 -23.14 -2.67 3.75
CA ALA A 16 -23.75 -2.84 2.44
C ALA A 16 -23.24 -4.11 1.77
N MET A 17 -24.09 -4.72 0.94
CA MET A 17 -23.78 -5.94 0.20
C MET A 17 -24.59 -5.96 -1.11
N SER A 18 -24.02 -6.54 -2.17
CA SER A 18 -24.74 -6.75 -3.43
C SER A 18 -25.84 -7.81 -3.25
N PRO A 19 -26.97 -7.70 -3.98
CA PRO A 19 -28.08 -8.64 -3.87
C PRO A 19 -27.71 -10.09 -4.22
N SER A 20 -26.73 -10.29 -5.09
CA SER A 20 -26.29 -11.59 -5.59
C SER A 20 -24.80 -11.80 -5.29
N LEU A 21 -24.44 -11.84 -4.01
CA LEU A 21 -23.05 -12.15 -3.62
C LEU A 21 -22.81 -13.66 -3.78
N ASP A 22 -21.79 -13.98 -4.59
CA ASP A 22 -21.34 -15.37 -4.80
C ASP A 22 -20.02 -15.58 -4.04
N PRO A 23 -20.00 -16.36 -2.94
CA PRO A 23 -18.80 -16.60 -2.14
C PRO A 23 -17.76 -17.48 -2.84
N THR A 24 -18.11 -18.10 -3.98
CA THR A 24 -17.19 -18.95 -4.76
C THR A 24 -16.33 -18.16 -5.75
N ILE A 25 -16.46 -16.83 -5.80
CA ILE A 25 -15.63 -15.98 -6.65
C ILE A 25 -14.16 -16.08 -6.24
N GLY A 26 -13.31 -16.44 -7.20
CA GLY A 26 -11.88 -16.72 -6.99
C GLY A 26 -10.97 -15.49 -6.92
N ILE A 27 -11.45 -14.31 -7.32
CA ILE A 27 -10.69 -13.06 -7.41
C ILE A 27 -11.41 -11.96 -6.63
N VAL A 28 -10.72 -11.30 -5.71
CA VAL A 28 -11.29 -10.23 -4.89
C VAL A 28 -10.42 -8.99 -4.93
N VAL A 29 -11.00 -7.84 -5.23
CA VAL A 29 -10.36 -6.52 -5.17
C VAL A 29 -10.70 -5.86 -3.84
N CYS A 30 -9.69 -5.56 -3.03
CA CYS A 30 -9.78 -4.95 -1.72
C CYS A 30 -9.54 -3.43 -1.83
N ILE A 31 -10.42 -2.62 -1.24
CA ILE A 31 -10.38 -1.16 -1.33
C ILE A 31 -10.50 -0.57 0.08
N PRO A 32 -9.40 -0.19 0.74
CA PRO A 32 -9.46 0.59 1.96
C PRO A 32 -9.91 2.03 1.65
N CYS A 33 -10.92 2.53 2.38
CA CYS A 33 -11.53 3.83 2.13
C CYS A 33 -11.36 4.76 3.33
N PHE A 34 -10.99 6.02 3.07
CA PHE A 34 -10.89 7.02 4.13
C PHE A 34 -11.14 8.44 3.61
N ARG A 35 -12.32 9.01 3.93
CA ARG A 35 -12.68 10.43 3.67
C ARG A 35 -12.62 10.89 2.21
N ARG A 36 -12.79 9.99 1.23
CA ARG A 36 -12.67 10.30 -0.21
C ARG A 36 -13.81 9.70 -1.04
N PRO A 37 -15.08 9.99 -0.71
CA PRO A 37 -16.23 9.36 -1.39
C PRO A 37 -16.26 9.59 -2.91
N GLU A 38 -15.85 10.78 -3.37
CA GLU A 38 -15.87 11.09 -4.81
C GLU A 38 -14.75 10.38 -5.57
N HIS A 39 -13.57 10.21 -4.97
CA HIS A 39 -12.51 9.42 -5.57
C HIS A 39 -12.91 7.94 -5.63
N LEU A 40 -13.47 7.41 -4.53
CA LEU A 40 -13.99 6.03 -4.51
C LEU A 40 -14.96 5.76 -5.66
N ARG A 41 -15.83 6.73 -6.02
CA ARG A 41 -16.73 6.60 -7.17
C ARG A 41 -15.96 6.36 -8.47
N GLN A 42 -14.87 7.11 -8.69
CA GLN A 42 -14.02 6.96 -9.88
C GLN A 42 -13.25 5.64 -9.86
N THR A 43 -12.73 5.23 -8.71
CA THR A 43 -12.09 3.91 -8.54
C THR A 43 -13.06 2.78 -8.90
N LEU A 44 -14.26 2.79 -8.34
CA LEU A 44 -15.29 1.79 -8.62
C LEU A 44 -15.73 1.79 -10.08
N GLN A 45 -15.81 2.96 -10.72
CA GLN A 45 -16.11 3.04 -12.15
C GLN A 45 -15.00 2.37 -12.96
N SER A 46 -13.72 2.63 -12.66
CA SER A 46 -12.60 2.00 -13.37
C SER A 46 -12.56 0.49 -13.23
N LEU A 47 -13.06 -0.05 -12.10
CA LEU A 47 -13.22 -1.49 -11.91
C LEU A 47 -14.40 -2.06 -12.69
N THR A 48 -15.47 -1.28 -12.88
CA THR A 48 -16.59 -1.68 -13.73
C THR A 48 -16.17 -1.73 -15.22
N ASP A 49 -15.27 -0.86 -15.60
CA ASP A 49 -14.78 -0.70 -16.99
C ASP A 49 -13.59 -1.63 -17.32
N GLN A 50 -13.33 -2.67 -16.50
CA GLN A 50 -12.27 -3.64 -16.79
C GLN A 50 -12.62 -4.50 -18.00
N HIS A 51 -11.68 -4.63 -18.92
CA HIS A 51 -11.76 -5.52 -20.07
C HIS A 51 -11.27 -6.93 -19.67
N THR A 52 -12.18 -7.72 -19.13
CA THR A 52 -11.88 -9.09 -18.67
C THR A 52 -13.15 -9.94 -18.65
N ASP A 53 -13.01 -11.22 -18.97
CA ASP A 53 -14.07 -12.22 -18.78
C ASP A 53 -14.02 -12.87 -17.38
N ARG A 54 -13.06 -12.48 -16.56
CA ARG A 54 -12.88 -13.03 -15.21
C ARG A 54 -13.94 -12.48 -14.27
N ARG A 55 -14.56 -13.36 -13.52
CA ARG A 55 -15.48 -12.95 -12.43
C ARG A 55 -14.66 -12.52 -11.23
N PHE A 56 -14.92 -11.33 -10.72
CA PHE A 56 -14.31 -10.82 -9.50
C PHE A 56 -15.31 -10.07 -8.64
N ALA A 57 -14.99 -9.92 -7.37
CA ALA A 57 -15.77 -9.19 -6.38
C ALA A 57 -14.97 -8.04 -5.78
N VAL A 58 -15.67 -7.08 -5.16
CA VAL A 58 -15.05 -5.96 -4.44
C VAL A 58 -15.34 -6.02 -2.95
N VAL A 59 -14.32 -5.77 -2.11
CA VAL A 59 -14.46 -5.60 -0.66
C VAL A 59 -13.98 -4.21 -0.30
N MET A 60 -14.92 -3.35 0.09
CA MET A 60 -14.66 -1.97 0.52
C MET A 60 -14.61 -1.92 2.04
N VAL A 61 -13.66 -1.16 2.59
CA VAL A 61 -13.53 -0.96 4.04
C VAL A 61 -13.56 0.53 4.36
N GLU A 62 -14.64 0.99 4.96
CA GLU A 62 -14.71 2.35 5.52
C GLU A 62 -13.94 2.41 6.83
N ASN A 63 -12.92 3.25 6.91
CA ASN A 63 -12.07 3.40 8.10
C ASN A 63 -12.25 4.76 8.82
N ASP A 64 -13.22 5.56 8.40
CA ASP A 64 -13.72 6.70 9.20
C ASP A 64 -15.11 6.38 9.77
N ALA A 65 -15.13 5.59 10.84
CA ALA A 65 -16.38 5.18 11.50
C ALA A 65 -17.20 6.36 12.04
N SER A 66 -16.61 7.53 12.20
CA SER A 66 -17.30 8.74 12.69
C SER A 66 -18.16 9.41 11.62
N ALA A 67 -17.68 9.44 10.38
CA ALA A 67 -18.37 10.09 9.26
C ALA A 67 -18.99 9.10 8.29
N CYS A 68 -18.43 7.89 8.13
CA CYS A 68 -18.87 6.85 7.19
C CYS A 68 -19.12 7.37 5.76
N GLY A 69 -18.29 8.32 5.31
CA GLY A 69 -18.51 9.06 4.06
C GLY A 69 -18.52 8.21 2.80
N SER A 70 -17.79 7.09 2.79
CA SER A 70 -17.73 6.17 1.66
C SER A 70 -18.93 5.20 1.61
N VAL A 71 -19.63 4.98 2.73
CA VAL A 71 -20.73 4.01 2.83
C VAL A 71 -21.88 4.30 1.86
N PRO A 72 -22.36 5.55 1.70
CA PRO A 72 -23.40 5.87 0.72
C PRO A 72 -23.00 5.54 -0.71
N VAL A 73 -21.74 5.83 -1.09
CA VAL A 73 -21.19 5.54 -2.43
C VAL A 73 -21.12 4.02 -2.65
N ALA A 74 -20.51 3.31 -1.69
CA ALA A 74 -20.43 1.84 -1.73
C ALA A 74 -21.80 1.19 -1.82
N SER A 75 -22.77 1.64 -1.01
CA SER A 75 -24.14 1.12 -1.00
C SER A 75 -24.86 1.35 -2.34
N ALA A 76 -24.73 2.53 -2.92
CA ALA A 76 -25.31 2.84 -4.23
C ALA A 76 -24.70 1.96 -5.32
N PHE A 77 -23.38 1.80 -5.31
CA PHE A 77 -22.65 0.97 -6.26
C PHE A 77 -23.07 -0.51 -6.17
N LEU A 78 -23.09 -1.09 -4.98
CA LEU A 78 -23.45 -2.49 -4.76
C LEU A 78 -24.90 -2.78 -5.16
N ARG A 79 -25.83 -1.85 -4.88
CA ARG A 79 -27.23 -1.98 -5.31
C ARG A 79 -27.39 -1.91 -6.84
N SER A 80 -26.47 -1.27 -7.56
CA SER A 80 -26.52 -1.22 -9.03
C SER A 80 -26.30 -2.59 -9.70
N GLY A 81 -25.72 -3.55 -8.96
CA GLY A 81 -25.46 -4.90 -9.45
C GLY A 81 -24.34 -4.99 -10.50
N LYS A 82 -23.61 -3.90 -10.76
CA LYS A 82 -22.51 -3.88 -11.76
C LYS A 82 -21.39 -4.84 -11.43
N LEU A 83 -20.97 -4.86 -10.15
CA LEU A 83 -20.02 -5.84 -9.62
C LEU A 83 -20.53 -6.38 -8.28
N PRO A 84 -20.33 -7.69 -8.01
CA PRO A 84 -20.62 -8.27 -6.70
C PRO A 84 -19.63 -7.78 -5.66
N GLY A 85 -20.08 -7.67 -4.41
CA GLY A 85 -19.19 -7.28 -3.33
C GLY A 85 -19.90 -6.85 -2.06
N LEU A 86 -19.12 -6.29 -1.14
CA LEU A 86 -19.63 -5.81 0.14
C LEU A 86 -18.80 -4.63 0.67
N CYS A 87 -19.39 -3.92 1.62
CA CYS A 87 -18.72 -2.85 2.38
C CYS A 87 -18.82 -3.15 3.88
N VAL A 88 -17.70 -3.04 4.58
CA VAL A 88 -17.62 -3.15 6.04
C VAL A 88 -17.06 -1.87 6.66
N VAL A 89 -17.31 -1.65 7.94
CA VAL A 89 -16.70 -0.58 8.72
C VAL A 89 -15.64 -1.17 9.65
N GLU A 90 -14.42 -0.65 9.57
CA GLU A 90 -13.36 -0.89 10.55
C GLU A 90 -13.23 0.34 11.47
N PRO A 91 -13.72 0.28 12.72
CA PRO A 91 -13.77 1.44 13.60
C PRO A 91 -12.40 1.87 14.13
N ARG A 92 -11.42 0.98 14.10
CA ARG A 92 -10.06 1.30 14.56
C ARG A 92 -9.31 1.99 13.42
N GLN A 93 -9.14 3.30 13.56
CA GLN A 93 -8.48 4.11 12.54
C GLN A 93 -7.05 3.68 12.27
N GLY A 94 -6.66 3.71 10.99
CA GLY A 94 -5.28 3.60 10.51
C GLY A 94 -5.11 2.68 9.32
N ASN A 95 -4.04 2.92 8.57
CA ASN A 95 -3.82 2.26 7.29
C ASN A 95 -3.74 0.73 7.41
N CYS A 96 -2.92 0.21 8.33
CA CYS A 96 -2.81 -1.25 8.52
C CYS A 96 -4.11 -1.88 9.03
N GLN A 97 -4.90 -1.15 9.83
CA GLN A 97 -6.21 -1.62 10.28
C GLN A 97 -7.17 -1.80 9.09
N ALA A 98 -7.26 -0.78 8.21
CA ALA A 98 -8.10 -0.83 7.02
C ALA A 98 -7.68 -1.95 6.07
N ILE A 99 -6.38 -2.09 5.79
CA ILE A 99 -5.85 -3.13 4.90
C ILE A 99 -6.08 -4.54 5.47
N ASN A 100 -5.79 -4.76 6.76
CA ASN A 100 -6.07 -6.04 7.41
C ASN A 100 -7.56 -6.36 7.35
N ALA A 101 -8.42 -5.37 7.63
CA ALA A 101 -9.87 -5.53 7.55
C ALA A 101 -10.33 -5.97 6.16
N ALA A 102 -9.76 -5.38 5.10
CA ALA A 102 -10.10 -5.70 3.73
C ALA A 102 -9.74 -7.15 3.38
N PHE A 103 -8.49 -7.55 3.62
CA PHE A 103 -8.04 -8.90 3.31
C PHE A 103 -8.67 -9.97 4.20
N GLU A 104 -8.82 -9.73 5.51
CA GLU A 104 -9.48 -10.67 6.42
C GLU A 104 -10.94 -10.88 6.05
N THR A 105 -11.67 -9.81 5.71
CA THR A 105 -13.06 -9.90 5.24
C THR A 105 -13.15 -10.63 3.92
N ALA A 106 -12.27 -10.31 2.95
CA ALA A 106 -12.23 -10.97 1.67
C ALA A 106 -11.99 -12.49 1.80
N GLN A 107 -11.03 -12.89 2.63
CA GLN A 107 -10.72 -14.31 2.87
C GLN A 107 -11.84 -15.06 3.60
N ALA A 108 -12.57 -14.38 4.49
CA ALA A 108 -13.65 -14.98 5.29
C ALA A 108 -14.93 -15.15 4.48
N ILE A 109 -15.27 -14.22 3.58
CA ILE A 109 -16.50 -14.25 2.79
C ILE A 109 -16.31 -15.05 1.49
N PHE A 110 -15.20 -14.84 0.79
CA PHE A 110 -14.90 -15.52 -0.47
C PHE A 110 -13.96 -16.71 -0.22
N ILE A 111 -14.55 -17.82 0.21
CA ILE A 111 -13.80 -19.00 0.68
C ILE A 111 -12.93 -19.64 -0.41
N ASP A 112 -13.37 -19.57 -1.65
CA ASP A 112 -12.65 -20.11 -2.82
C ASP A 112 -11.70 -19.09 -3.45
N ALA A 113 -11.64 -17.85 -2.95
CA ALA A 113 -10.76 -16.84 -3.51
C ALA A 113 -9.30 -17.20 -3.28
N THR A 114 -8.55 -17.21 -4.36
CA THR A 114 -7.11 -17.49 -4.40
C THR A 114 -6.29 -16.25 -4.68
N HIS A 115 -6.89 -15.22 -5.30
CA HIS A 115 -6.25 -14.00 -5.73
C HIS A 115 -6.90 -12.78 -5.06
N PHE A 116 -6.12 -12.04 -4.30
CA PHE A 116 -6.55 -10.81 -3.64
C PHE A 116 -5.76 -9.64 -4.20
N LEU A 117 -6.45 -8.76 -4.91
CA LEU A 117 -5.88 -7.52 -5.43
C LEU A 117 -6.14 -6.38 -4.45
N MET A 118 -5.32 -5.36 -4.47
CA MET A 118 -5.54 -4.13 -3.73
C MET A 118 -5.36 -2.91 -4.63
N ILE A 119 -6.26 -1.95 -4.46
CA ILE A 119 -6.25 -0.62 -5.06
C ILE A 119 -6.71 0.38 -4.00
N ASP A 120 -6.10 1.56 -3.93
CA ASP A 120 -6.52 2.61 -3.00
C ASP A 120 -7.78 3.35 -3.50
N ASP A 121 -8.50 4.00 -2.59
CA ASP A 121 -9.77 4.69 -2.89
C ASP A 121 -9.62 5.97 -3.75
N ASP A 122 -8.41 6.39 -4.07
CA ASP A 122 -8.07 7.52 -4.93
C ASP A 122 -7.27 7.13 -6.19
N GLU A 123 -7.30 5.86 -6.54
CA GLU A 123 -6.60 5.29 -7.69
C GLU A 123 -7.58 4.85 -8.79
N ILE A 124 -7.13 4.92 -10.04
CA ILE A 124 -7.90 4.55 -11.23
C ILE A 124 -7.15 3.47 -11.99
N ALA A 125 -7.74 2.29 -12.10
CA ALA A 125 -7.17 1.16 -12.83
C ALA A 125 -7.25 1.40 -14.35
N SER A 126 -6.21 0.98 -15.09
CA SER A 126 -6.30 0.87 -16.55
C SER A 126 -7.28 -0.25 -16.96
N ALA A 127 -7.82 -0.18 -18.17
CA ALA A 127 -8.86 -1.10 -18.62
C ALA A 127 -8.47 -2.59 -18.58
N GLU A 128 -7.19 -2.92 -18.71
CA GLU A 128 -6.68 -4.30 -18.68
C GLU A 128 -5.98 -4.67 -17.35
N TRP A 129 -6.06 -3.81 -16.36
CA TRP A 129 -5.31 -3.97 -15.09
C TRP A 129 -5.53 -5.32 -14.44
N LEU A 130 -6.78 -5.71 -14.22
CA LEU A 130 -7.13 -6.97 -13.54
C LEU A 130 -6.63 -8.19 -14.35
N GLU A 131 -6.85 -8.19 -15.65
CA GLU A 131 -6.42 -9.27 -16.55
C GLU A 131 -4.89 -9.43 -16.54
N ARG A 132 -4.16 -8.31 -16.61
CA ARG A 132 -2.68 -8.30 -16.57
C ARG A 132 -2.15 -8.80 -15.24
N MET A 133 -2.72 -8.36 -14.13
CA MET A 133 -2.29 -8.79 -12.78
C MET A 133 -2.51 -10.29 -12.55
N VAL A 134 -3.71 -10.78 -12.85
CA VAL A 134 -4.05 -12.19 -12.64
C VAL A 134 -3.30 -13.08 -13.63
N GLY A 135 -3.26 -12.71 -14.91
CA GLY A 135 -2.51 -13.44 -15.93
C GLY A 135 -1.03 -13.57 -15.61
N ALA A 136 -0.39 -12.49 -15.12
CA ALA A 136 1.00 -12.54 -14.68
C ALA A 136 1.19 -13.52 -13.51
N ALA A 137 0.30 -13.52 -12.52
CA ALA A 137 0.37 -14.46 -11.39
C ALA A 137 0.22 -15.92 -11.81
N GLU A 138 -0.65 -16.20 -12.79
CA GLU A 138 -0.89 -17.54 -13.32
C GLU A 138 0.28 -18.05 -14.15
N VAL A 139 0.75 -17.24 -15.10
CA VAL A 139 1.81 -17.63 -16.05
C VAL A 139 3.16 -17.78 -15.36
N THR A 140 3.50 -16.89 -14.42
CA THR A 140 4.82 -16.91 -13.78
C THR A 140 4.88 -17.77 -12.53
N GLY A 141 3.72 -18.13 -11.98
CA GLY A 141 3.62 -18.80 -10.67
C GLY A 141 4.05 -17.91 -9.50
N ALA A 142 4.10 -16.58 -9.69
CA ALA A 142 4.40 -15.64 -8.61
C ALA A 142 3.33 -15.67 -7.52
N ASP A 143 3.77 -15.51 -6.27
CA ASP A 143 2.88 -15.44 -5.10
C ASP A 143 2.36 -14.01 -4.88
N VAL A 144 3.16 -13.03 -5.31
CA VAL A 144 2.86 -11.60 -5.24
C VAL A 144 3.21 -10.95 -6.57
N VAL A 145 2.27 -10.22 -7.16
CA VAL A 145 2.48 -9.43 -8.37
C VAL A 145 2.26 -7.96 -8.06
N GLY A 146 3.10 -7.08 -8.55
CA GLY A 146 2.94 -5.62 -8.44
C GLY A 146 3.01 -4.95 -9.80
N GLY A 147 2.38 -3.79 -9.89
CA GLY A 147 2.41 -2.93 -11.08
C GLY A 147 2.65 -1.46 -10.72
N PRO A 148 2.89 -0.60 -11.72
CA PRO A 148 3.17 0.81 -11.51
C PRO A 148 1.92 1.60 -11.09
N VAL A 149 2.11 2.52 -10.13
CA VAL A 149 1.18 3.62 -9.88
C VAL A 149 1.75 4.86 -10.56
N LEU A 150 1.13 5.28 -11.66
CA LEU A 150 1.57 6.42 -12.44
C LEU A 150 0.89 7.70 -11.95
N GLN A 151 1.71 8.66 -11.58
CA GLN A 151 1.27 9.91 -10.99
C GLN A 151 0.75 10.89 -12.06
N ARG A 152 -0.48 11.37 -11.90
CA ARG A 152 -1.09 12.41 -12.76
C ARG A 152 -1.04 13.75 -12.03
N PHE A 153 -0.23 14.68 -12.55
CA PHE A 153 -0.13 16.05 -12.02
C PHE A 153 -1.14 16.95 -12.76
N GLY A 154 -1.90 17.72 -12.00
CA GLY A 154 -2.85 18.70 -12.55
C GLY A 154 -2.17 19.85 -13.29
N ASP A 155 -0.94 20.20 -12.87
CA ASP A 155 -0.11 21.25 -13.46
C ASP A 155 1.03 20.64 -14.30
N GLU A 156 1.10 20.99 -15.57
CA GLU A 156 2.10 20.49 -16.52
C GLU A 156 3.53 20.89 -16.11
N ALA A 157 3.72 22.05 -15.47
CA ALA A 157 5.01 22.50 -14.94
C ALA A 157 5.56 21.56 -13.87
N LYS A 158 4.71 20.79 -13.19
CA LYS A 158 5.06 19.82 -12.15
C LYS A 158 5.40 18.43 -12.66
N ARG A 159 5.19 18.13 -13.96
CA ARG A 159 5.54 16.84 -14.58
C ARG A 159 7.02 16.46 -14.39
N GLY A 160 7.90 17.44 -14.25
CA GLY A 160 9.32 17.19 -13.92
C GLY A 160 9.55 16.44 -12.62
N LEU A 161 8.56 16.43 -11.70
CA LEU A 161 8.59 15.68 -10.44
C LEU A 161 8.40 14.17 -10.65
N GLN A 162 7.89 13.71 -11.79
CA GLN A 162 7.77 12.27 -12.10
C GLN A 162 9.11 11.53 -12.01
N ARG A 163 10.24 12.23 -12.25
CA ARG A 163 11.59 11.68 -12.10
C ARG A 163 12.04 11.56 -10.64
N HIS A 164 11.32 12.21 -9.71
CA HIS A 164 11.70 12.17 -8.31
C HIS A 164 11.37 10.79 -7.71
N PRO A 165 12.24 10.17 -6.86
CA PRO A 165 12.02 8.86 -6.26
C PRO A 165 10.70 8.72 -5.48
N ALA A 166 10.10 9.83 -5.04
CA ALA A 166 8.80 9.83 -4.38
C ALA A 166 7.62 9.55 -5.33
N PHE A 167 7.79 9.69 -6.65
CA PHE A 167 6.71 9.62 -7.62
C PHE A 167 6.94 8.62 -8.77
N ARG A 168 8.18 8.16 -8.96
CA ARG A 168 8.45 7.19 -10.02
C ARG A 168 8.22 5.76 -9.54
N PRO A 169 7.78 4.85 -10.44
CA PRO A 169 7.76 3.43 -10.16
C PRO A 169 9.14 2.90 -9.76
N THR A 170 9.17 1.83 -8.96
CA THR A 170 10.43 1.23 -8.51
C THR A 170 11.12 0.44 -9.62
N TYR A 171 10.33 -0.19 -10.49
CA TYR A 171 10.81 -1.00 -11.60
C TYR A 171 10.24 -0.45 -12.91
N GLU A 172 11.03 -0.55 -13.99
CA GLU A 172 10.70 0.02 -15.31
C GLU A 172 10.38 -1.05 -16.36
N ALA A 173 10.56 -2.34 -16.02
CA ALA A 173 10.30 -3.46 -16.92
C ALA A 173 9.66 -4.63 -16.17
N SER A 174 8.82 -5.39 -16.87
CA SER A 174 8.19 -6.60 -16.37
C SER A 174 9.23 -7.70 -16.13
N GLY A 175 9.10 -8.42 -15.00
CA GLY A 175 10.02 -9.49 -14.66
C GLY A 175 9.99 -9.90 -13.18
N PRO A 176 10.71 -10.98 -12.81
CA PRO A 176 10.91 -11.34 -11.41
C PRO A 176 11.66 -10.23 -10.65
N VAL A 177 11.15 -9.87 -9.48
CA VAL A 177 11.74 -8.83 -8.64
C VAL A 177 11.99 -9.32 -7.22
N PRO A 178 12.95 -8.74 -6.49
CA PRO A 178 13.26 -9.20 -5.14
C PRO A 178 12.17 -8.86 -4.13
N ILE A 179 11.39 -7.79 -4.34
CA ILE A 179 10.35 -7.29 -3.45
C ILE A 179 9.50 -6.24 -4.17
N ILE A 180 8.27 -6.02 -3.72
CA ILE A 180 7.40 -4.93 -4.17
C ILE A 180 7.35 -3.86 -3.07
N TYR A 181 7.18 -2.61 -3.48
CA TYR A 181 7.00 -1.45 -2.60
C TYR A 181 5.67 -0.76 -2.93
N GLY A 182 4.83 -0.60 -1.91
CA GLY A 182 3.46 -0.13 -2.06
C GLY A 182 2.48 -1.28 -2.34
N CYS A 183 1.33 -1.26 -1.67
CA CYS A 183 0.28 -2.26 -1.88
C CYS A 183 -0.94 -1.71 -2.63
N GLY A 184 -0.97 -0.43 -3.01
CA GLY A 184 -2.06 0.16 -3.80
C GLY A 184 -2.21 -0.47 -5.18
N ASN A 185 -1.14 -1.07 -5.72
CA ASN A 185 -1.19 -1.81 -6.99
C ASN A 185 -0.52 -3.17 -6.82
N CYS A 186 -1.19 -4.10 -6.17
CA CYS A 186 -0.66 -5.45 -5.99
C CYS A 186 -1.74 -6.54 -6.04
N LEU A 187 -1.30 -7.74 -6.39
CA LEU A 187 -2.02 -8.99 -6.24
C LEU A 187 -1.24 -9.88 -5.26
N ILE A 188 -1.95 -10.49 -4.32
CA ILE A 188 -1.38 -11.38 -3.31
C ILE A 188 -2.18 -12.67 -3.33
N LYS A 189 -1.52 -13.82 -3.47
CA LYS A 189 -2.17 -15.13 -3.40
C LYS A 189 -2.47 -15.55 -1.96
N ARG A 190 -3.56 -16.32 -1.75
CA ARG A 190 -3.98 -16.84 -0.44
C ARG A 190 -2.86 -17.48 0.39
N PRO A 191 -1.96 -18.33 -0.16
CA PRO A 191 -0.91 -18.96 0.63
C PRO A 191 0.05 -17.99 1.33
N VAL A 192 0.16 -16.74 0.83
CA VAL A 192 0.99 -15.71 1.48
C VAL A 192 0.40 -15.32 2.83
N PHE A 193 -0.91 -15.11 2.89
CA PHE A 193 -1.62 -14.79 4.14
C PHE A 193 -1.60 -15.96 5.11
N GLU A 194 -1.83 -17.18 4.63
CA GLU A 194 -1.82 -18.40 5.45
C GLU A 194 -0.47 -18.60 6.15
N LYS A 195 0.64 -18.38 5.42
CA LYS A 195 1.99 -18.53 5.99
C LYS A 195 2.40 -17.37 6.91
N LEU A 196 1.90 -16.16 6.71
CA LEU A 196 2.24 -15.00 7.54
C LEU A 196 1.36 -14.88 8.79
N GLY A 197 0.14 -15.44 8.74
CA GLY A 197 -0.84 -15.34 9.82
C GLY A 197 -1.53 -13.99 9.90
N SER A 198 -2.45 -13.84 10.87
CA SER A 198 -3.21 -12.61 11.12
C SER A 198 -2.76 -11.94 12.43
N PRO A 199 -2.67 -10.60 12.48
CA PRO A 199 -2.86 -9.66 11.37
C PRO A 199 -1.67 -9.69 10.39
N ALA A 200 -1.98 -9.69 9.10
CA ALA A 200 -0.94 -9.78 8.07
C ALA A 200 -0.06 -8.52 8.02
N PHE A 201 -0.67 -7.33 8.14
CA PHE A 201 0.01 -6.04 8.20
C PHE A 201 0.20 -5.62 9.66
N ASP A 202 1.44 -5.40 10.06
CA ASP A 202 1.82 -5.08 11.44
C ASP A 202 1.33 -3.68 11.86
N LEU A 203 0.54 -3.63 12.93
CA LEU A 203 -0.09 -2.40 13.43
C LEU A 203 0.90 -1.34 13.94
N ARG A 204 2.16 -1.69 14.16
CA ARG A 204 3.21 -0.70 14.47
C ARG A 204 3.41 0.31 13.34
N PHE A 205 3.08 -0.08 12.12
CA PHE A 205 3.14 0.79 10.95
C PHE A 205 1.84 1.55 10.67
N ASN A 206 0.84 1.41 11.54
CA ASN A 206 -0.51 1.92 11.31
C ASN A 206 -0.59 3.43 11.02
N PHE A 207 0.21 4.24 11.71
CA PHE A 207 0.25 5.69 11.57
C PHE A 207 1.52 6.22 10.88
N LEU A 208 2.59 5.46 10.89
CA LEU A 208 3.82 5.77 10.17
C LEU A 208 3.67 5.51 8.66
N GLY A 209 2.92 4.46 8.30
CA GLY A 209 2.95 3.84 6.98
C GLY A 209 4.11 2.85 6.84
N GLY A 210 4.18 2.17 5.68
CA GLY A 210 5.20 1.16 5.42
C GLY A 210 4.84 -0.24 5.93
N GLY A 211 3.59 -0.46 6.31
CA GLY A 211 3.07 -1.81 6.61
C GLY A 211 3.23 -2.77 5.44
N ASP A 212 3.13 -2.25 4.22
CA ASP A 212 3.43 -2.93 2.96
C ASP A 212 4.89 -3.36 2.85
N VAL A 213 5.83 -2.47 3.15
CA VAL A 213 7.27 -2.78 3.14
C VAL A 213 7.61 -3.87 4.16
N ASP A 214 7.02 -3.82 5.36
CA ASP A 214 7.16 -4.88 6.38
C ASP A 214 6.55 -6.19 5.90
N PHE A 215 5.31 -6.15 5.38
CA PHE A 215 4.60 -7.32 4.89
C PHE A 215 5.38 -8.03 3.78
N PHE A 216 5.78 -7.32 2.73
CA PHE A 216 6.53 -7.90 1.63
C PHE A 216 7.95 -8.34 2.03
N SER A 217 8.59 -7.65 2.98
CA SER A 217 9.87 -8.09 3.54
C SER A 217 9.75 -9.43 4.29
N ARG A 218 8.65 -9.65 5.02
CA ARG A 218 8.37 -10.93 5.69
C ARG A 218 8.02 -12.02 4.67
N SER A 219 7.19 -11.69 3.67
CA SER A 219 6.83 -12.61 2.57
C SER A 219 8.08 -13.11 1.83
N ARG A 220 9.01 -12.19 1.51
CA ARG A 220 10.28 -12.56 0.89
C ARG A 220 11.10 -13.54 1.74
N ARG A 221 11.15 -13.34 3.06
CA ARG A 221 11.93 -14.21 3.96
C ARG A 221 11.40 -15.63 4.07
N ILE A 222 10.10 -15.81 3.88
CA ILE A 222 9.48 -17.13 3.85
C ILE A 222 9.44 -17.73 2.43
N GLY A 223 10.20 -17.14 1.51
CA GLY A 223 10.43 -17.70 0.17
C GLY A 223 9.34 -17.42 -0.85
N MET A 224 8.45 -16.41 -0.62
CA MET A 224 7.45 -16.01 -1.62
C MET A 224 8.12 -15.41 -2.85
N LYS A 225 7.58 -15.73 -4.04
CA LYS A 225 8.04 -15.23 -5.34
C LYS A 225 7.31 -13.96 -5.71
N PHE A 226 8.08 -12.95 -6.16
CA PHE A 226 7.58 -11.66 -6.58
C PHE A 226 7.78 -11.46 -8.07
N TYR A 227 6.80 -10.84 -8.71
CA TYR A 227 6.86 -10.44 -10.10
C TYR A 227 6.34 -9.02 -10.27
N TRP A 228 6.95 -8.26 -11.15
CA TRP A 228 6.49 -6.94 -11.55
C TRP A 228 5.95 -7.00 -12.96
N ILE A 229 4.80 -6.36 -13.19
CA ILE A 229 4.20 -6.23 -14.51
C ILE A 229 3.96 -4.75 -14.83
N GLU A 230 4.70 -4.22 -15.81
CA GLU A 230 4.68 -2.79 -16.14
C GLU A 230 3.38 -2.36 -16.82
N GLU A 231 2.67 -3.29 -17.46
CA GLU A 231 1.43 -3.01 -18.18
C GLU A 231 0.20 -2.95 -17.28
N ALA A 232 0.27 -3.45 -16.03
CA ALA A 232 -0.83 -3.37 -15.08
C ALA A 232 -0.85 -2.00 -14.38
N VAL A 233 -1.18 -0.97 -15.12
CA VAL A 233 -1.08 0.41 -14.69
C VAL A 233 -2.27 0.85 -13.83
N ILE A 234 -1.98 1.53 -12.74
CA ILE A 234 -2.93 2.35 -11.98
C ILE A 234 -2.50 3.81 -12.06
N PHE A 235 -3.46 4.72 -12.08
CA PHE A 235 -3.23 6.17 -12.09
C PHE A 235 -3.67 6.77 -10.77
N GLU A 236 -2.83 7.61 -10.17
CA GLU A 236 -3.14 8.39 -8.98
C GLU A 236 -3.03 9.89 -9.29
N ALA A 237 -4.06 10.66 -8.96
CA ALA A 237 -4.02 12.11 -9.06
C ALA A 237 -3.18 12.69 -7.90
N VAL A 238 -2.16 13.49 -8.23
CA VAL A 238 -1.30 14.12 -7.22
C VAL A 238 -1.86 15.48 -6.85
N PRO A 239 -2.38 15.64 -5.62
CA PRO A 239 -2.84 16.96 -5.16
C PRO A 239 -1.66 17.92 -5.00
N ASP A 240 -1.89 19.21 -5.20
CA ASP A 240 -0.87 20.25 -5.13
C ASP A 240 -0.10 20.27 -3.80
N SER A 241 -0.75 19.91 -2.70
CA SER A 241 -0.10 19.78 -1.40
C SER A 241 1.06 18.78 -1.40
N ARG A 242 0.96 17.70 -2.20
CA ARG A 242 2.01 16.67 -2.31
C ARG A 242 3.16 17.05 -3.23
N THR A 243 3.04 18.12 -4.02
CA THR A 243 4.13 18.62 -4.89
C THR A 243 5.04 19.62 -4.17
N ARG A 244 4.72 20.03 -2.97
CA ARG A 244 5.52 20.98 -2.17
C ARG A 244 6.82 20.33 -1.69
N PRO A 245 7.96 21.08 -1.73
CA PRO A 245 9.24 20.56 -1.23
C PRO A 245 9.19 20.03 0.20
N SER A 246 8.41 20.68 1.08
CA SER A 246 8.22 20.25 2.47
C SER A 246 7.57 18.87 2.58
N TRP A 247 6.56 18.58 1.75
CA TRP A 247 5.92 17.28 1.72
C TRP A 247 6.86 16.20 1.18
N ILE A 248 7.61 16.51 0.11
CA ILE A 248 8.62 15.61 -0.48
C ILE A 248 9.70 15.26 0.56
N ALA A 249 10.18 16.26 1.30
CA ALA A 249 11.14 16.06 2.38
C ALA A 249 10.56 15.19 3.51
N LEU A 250 9.32 15.46 3.95
CA LEU A 250 8.64 14.66 4.97
C LEU A 250 8.43 13.21 4.52
N ARG A 251 8.09 13.00 3.23
CA ARG A 251 8.00 11.65 2.64
C ARG A 251 9.35 10.93 2.66
N GLY A 252 10.44 11.63 2.34
CA GLY A 252 11.81 11.08 2.41
C GLY A 252 12.19 10.67 3.84
N LEU A 253 11.96 11.53 4.83
CA LEU A 253 12.17 11.21 6.25
C LEU A 253 11.38 9.97 6.68
N ARG A 254 10.11 9.88 6.25
CA ARG A 254 9.24 8.74 6.52
C ARG A 254 9.80 7.44 5.92
N ILE A 255 10.27 7.47 4.67
CA ILE A 255 10.90 6.31 4.02
C ILE A 255 12.10 5.83 4.84
N GLY A 256 12.93 6.75 5.32
CA GLY A 256 14.06 6.43 6.19
C GLY A 256 13.64 5.76 7.51
N ALA A 257 12.61 6.30 8.16
CA ALA A 257 12.05 5.74 9.39
C ALA A 257 11.48 4.33 9.16
N ILE A 258 10.71 4.13 8.10
CA ILE A 258 10.17 2.82 7.71
C ILE A 258 11.30 1.81 7.53
N ASN A 259 12.32 2.16 6.75
CA ASN A 259 13.47 1.30 6.50
C ASN A 259 14.20 0.92 7.79
N TYR A 260 14.36 1.85 8.72
CA TYR A 260 14.94 1.57 10.04
C TYR A 260 14.09 0.58 10.81
N HIS A 261 12.78 0.80 10.96
CA HIS A 261 11.89 -0.07 11.74
C HIS A 261 11.80 -1.48 11.17
N VAL A 262 11.70 -1.63 9.85
CA VAL A 262 11.68 -2.95 9.19
C VAL A 262 12.98 -3.71 9.46
N GLN A 263 14.13 -3.04 9.41
CA GLN A 263 15.42 -3.67 9.74
C GLN A 263 15.58 -3.93 11.24
N ARG A 264 15.10 -3.01 12.09
CA ARG A 264 15.16 -3.15 13.55
C ARG A 264 14.33 -4.32 14.04
N LYS A 265 13.19 -4.59 13.41
CA LYS A 265 12.30 -5.72 13.71
C LYS A 265 13.01 -7.08 13.60
N VAL A 266 13.96 -7.20 12.70
CA VAL A 266 14.71 -8.44 12.46
C VAL A 266 16.08 -8.47 13.14
N ALA A 267 16.53 -7.34 13.67
CA ALA A 267 17.75 -7.27 14.46
C ALA A 267 17.50 -7.78 15.91
N LEU A 268 17.34 -9.09 16.04
CA LEU A 268 16.96 -9.73 17.30
C LEU A 268 18.11 -9.80 18.31
N THR A 269 19.36 -9.91 17.86
CA THR A 269 20.54 -10.01 18.72
C THR A 269 21.20 -8.64 18.96
N PRO A 270 21.93 -8.46 20.09
CA PRO A 270 22.69 -7.22 20.34
C PRO A 270 23.67 -6.90 19.21
N TRP A 271 24.32 -7.91 18.64
CA TRP A 271 25.25 -7.72 17.53
C TRP A 271 24.57 -7.19 16.26
N LEU A 272 23.39 -7.75 15.90
CA LEU A 272 22.61 -7.25 14.76
C LEU A 272 22.12 -5.83 15.00
N ARG A 273 21.80 -5.46 16.23
CA ARG A 273 21.43 -4.09 16.60
C ARG A 273 22.60 -3.13 16.47
N ALA A 274 23.80 -3.53 16.94
CA ALA A 274 25.03 -2.75 16.76
C ALA A 274 25.36 -2.57 15.27
N ARG A 275 25.27 -3.64 14.49
CA ARG A 275 25.44 -3.58 13.03
C ARG A 275 24.44 -2.63 12.36
N LEU A 276 23.19 -2.63 12.79
CA LEU A 276 22.18 -1.70 12.29
C LEU A 276 22.53 -0.25 12.64
N ALA A 277 22.98 0.02 13.88
CA ALA A 277 23.41 1.34 14.30
C ALA A 277 24.59 1.85 13.44
N VAL A 278 25.61 1.01 13.25
CA VAL A 278 26.74 1.33 12.36
C VAL A 278 26.27 1.62 10.93
N LYS A 279 25.35 0.80 10.40
CA LYS A 279 24.78 1.02 9.06
C LYS A 279 24.05 2.37 8.96
N VAL A 280 23.23 2.72 9.95
CA VAL A 280 22.50 4.00 9.96
C VAL A 280 23.46 5.18 9.96
N LEU A 281 24.53 5.12 10.76
CA LEU A 281 25.56 6.16 10.80
C LEU A 281 26.36 6.23 9.48
N ALA A 282 26.74 5.09 8.91
CA ALA A 282 27.47 5.02 7.66
C ALA A 282 26.67 5.52 6.45
N LEU A 283 25.33 5.45 6.51
CA LEU A 283 24.48 5.98 5.45
C LEU A 283 24.56 7.50 5.31
N LEU A 284 24.92 8.25 6.36
CA LEU A 284 25.05 9.70 6.29
C LEU A 284 26.15 10.16 5.30
N PRO A 285 27.44 9.77 5.47
CA PRO A 285 28.47 10.16 4.51
C PRO A 285 28.23 9.58 3.11
N LEU A 286 27.73 8.33 3.02
CA LEU A 286 27.41 7.73 1.73
C LEU A 286 26.30 8.49 0.99
N SER A 287 25.28 8.93 1.71
CA SER A 287 24.19 9.71 1.13
C SER A 287 24.65 11.12 0.71
N LEU A 288 25.62 11.71 1.41
CA LEU A 288 26.23 12.97 1.01
C LEU A 288 27.00 12.83 -0.30
N CYS A 289 27.85 11.81 -0.43
CA CYS A 289 28.56 11.54 -1.69
C CYS A 289 27.57 11.31 -2.85
N ARG A 290 26.49 10.55 -2.60
CA ARG A 290 25.46 10.33 -3.59
C ARG A 290 24.70 11.61 -3.94
N ALA A 291 24.40 12.46 -2.98
CA ALA A 291 23.75 13.75 -3.21
C ALA A 291 24.61 14.67 -4.07
N MET A 292 25.91 14.74 -3.81
CA MET A 292 26.88 15.49 -4.62
C MET A 292 26.92 14.97 -6.06
N TYR A 293 26.99 13.67 -6.26
CA TYR A 293 26.94 13.04 -7.59
C TYR A 293 25.66 13.40 -8.33
N LEU A 294 24.48 13.23 -7.69
CA LEU A 294 23.18 13.55 -8.28
C LEU A 294 23.03 15.05 -8.56
N PHE A 295 23.58 15.92 -7.73
CA PHE A 295 23.57 17.36 -7.97
C PHE A 295 24.35 17.72 -9.24
N LEU A 296 25.48 17.08 -9.47
CA LEU A 296 26.31 17.31 -10.66
C LEU A 296 25.70 16.73 -11.94
N THR A 297 24.91 15.64 -11.84
CA THR A 297 24.35 14.94 -13.01
C THR A 297 22.93 15.38 -13.36
N GLU A 298 22.07 15.60 -12.36
CA GLU A 298 20.65 15.89 -12.58
C GLU A 298 20.31 17.39 -12.52
N TRP A 299 21.14 18.22 -11.89
CA TRP A 299 20.89 19.66 -11.68
C TRP A 299 19.54 19.97 -11.00
N LYS A 300 19.00 19.02 -10.24
CA LYS A 300 17.70 19.12 -9.54
C LYS A 300 17.90 18.94 -8.03
N PRO A 301 17.90 20.03 -7.26
CA PRO A 301 18.20 19.97 -5.81
C PRO A 301 17.33 19.00 -5.03
N LEU A 302 16.01 18.93 -5.34
CA LEU A 302 15.09 18.02 -4.65
C LEU A 302 15.44 16.54 -4.85
N ILE A 303 15.88 16.16 -6.06
CA ILE A 303 16.33 14.78 -6.35
C ILE A 303 17.68 14.52 -5.68
N ALA A 304 18.61 15.46 -5.78
CA ALA A 304 19.95 15.32 -5.23
C ALA A 304 19.94 15.17 -3.69
N LEU A 305 19.11 15.93 -2.99
CA LEU A 305 19.00 15.89 -1.53
C LEU A 305 18.22 14.68 -1.00
N HIS A 306 17.45 13.99 -1.84
CA HIS A 306 16.58 12.90 -1.40
C HIS A 306 17.31 11.78 -0.61
N PRO A 307 18.49 11.27 -1.03
CA PRO A 307 19.23 10.26 -0.26
C PRO A 307 19.60 10.72 1.16
N MET A 308 20.00 11.99 1.30
CA MET A 308 20.33 12.57 2.61
C MET A 308 19.11 12.65 3.52
N ILE A 309 17.98 13.08 2.97
CA ILE A 309 16.70 13.15 3.71
C ILE A 309 16.28 11.76 4.19
N VAL A 310 16.40 10.74 3.34
CA VAL A 310 16.11 9.35 3.72
C VAL A 310 17.06 8.87 4.82
N ALA A 311 18.37 9.13 4.70
CA ALA A 311 19.35 8.75 5.72
C ALA A 311 19.06 9.45 7.07
N ALA A 312 18.73 10.75 7.04
CA ALA A 312 18.34 11.51 8.22
C ALA A 312 17.07 10.93 8.87
N GLY A 313 16.07 10.51 8.08
CA GLY A 313 14.86 9.86 8.58
C GLY A 313 15.15 8.57 9.35
N GLY A 314 16.07 7.75 8.87
CA GLY A 314 16.52 6.55 9.58
C GLY A 314 17.23 6.86 10.92
N LEU A 315 18.06 7.90 10.94
CA LEU A 315 18.73 8.35 12.16
C LEU A 315 17.73 8.90 13.19
N LEU A 316 16.80 9.75 12.75
CA LEU A 316 15.75 10.30 13.63
C LEU A 316 14.88 9.18 14.22
N ALA A 317 14.50 8.19 13.42
CA ALA A 317 13.75 7.04 13.92
C ALA A 317 14.54 6.21 14.95
N ALA A 318 15.87 6.13 14.82
CA ALA A 318 16.71 5.44 15.79
C ALA A 318 16.69 6.09 17.20
N ILE A 319 16.38 7.38 17.27
CA ILE A 319 16.23 8.15 18.52
C ILE A 319 14.75 8.42 18.87
N GLY A 320 13.80 7.77 18.17
CA GLY A 320 12.37 7.84 18.48
C GLY A 320 11.61 9.03 17.88
N ILE A 321 12.22 9.76 16.93
CA ILE A 321 11.56 10.87 16.23
C ILE A 321 11.11 10.42 14.85
N GLU A 322 9.79 10.39 14.61
CA GLU A 322 9.24 9.90 13.35
C GLU A 322 7.96 10.63 12.93
N PRO A 323 7.74 10.83 11.61
CA PRO A 323 6.49 11.39 11.11
C PRO A 323 5.34 10.38 11.23
N GLN A 324 4.15 10.85 11.61
CA GLN A 324 2.94 10.01 11.70
C GLN A 324 1.81 10.60 10.84
N PRO A 325 1.90 10.56 9.50
CA PRO A 325 0.97 11.24 8.60
C PRO A 325 -0.47 10.68 8.65
N TYR A 326 -0.64 9.44 9.06
CA TYR A 326 -1.95 8.78 9.16
C TYR A 326 -2.61 8.95 10.55
N LYS A 327 -1.96 9.63 11.49
CA LYS A 327 -2.56 9.98 12.77
C LYS A 327 -3.44 11.21 12.55
N ALA A 328 -4.75 11.09 12.79
CA ALA A 328 -5.63 12.25 12.71
C ALA A 328 -5.10 13.36 13.64
N SER A 329 -4.89 14.56 13.11
CA SER A 329 -4.73 15.72 13.95
C SER A 329 -5.98 15.81 14.83
N LYS A 330 -5.81 15.84 16.15
CA LYS A 330 -6.90 16.24 17.04
C LYS A 330 -7.34 17.62 16.52
N ILE A 331 -8.53 17.68 15.95
CA ILE A 331 -9.17 18.96 15.68
C ILE A 331 -9.37 19.55 17.06
N THR A 332 -8.51 20.49 17.44
CA THR A 332 -8.77 21.39 18.56
C THR A 332 -9.97 22.19 18.14
N SER A 333 -11.11 21.80 18.73
CA SER A 333 -12.37 22.53 18.69
C SER A 333 -12.21 23.92 19.27
#